data_d9edaf402ed81ab6d8251e969dbb7944
#
_entry.id   d9edaf402ed81ab6d8251e969dbb7944
#
_cell.length_a   1.000
_cell.length_b   1.000
_cell.length_c   1.000
_cell.angle_alpha   90.00
_cell.angle_beta   90.00
_cell.angle_gamma   90.00
#
_symmetry.space_group_name_H-M   'P 1'
#
loop_
_entity.id
_entity.type
_entity.pdbx_description
1 polymer ?
#
loop_
_entity_poly.entity_id
_entity_poly.type
_entity_poly.pdbx_seq_one_letter_code
_entity_poly.pdbx_strand_id
1 'polypeptide(L)'
;MKKIMLTLASALMLFSLVSCKGKKADGKVWVVATDTVFRPFEYTNEKNEFVGIDVDILAAVAENQGFKYDLQSLGWDAGVAAVQVGQADALIAGATIKQSRIESGWIFSDGYYNATQTFVVAKDSTISSYEDLRGKTVAVKNGTAGMDFANSLKDKYGFKVAVFEDSPTMYQDVILGNSAACCEDTPIMADNIKTGGLALKIPEGMESEGAPYGFAIMNPANQELLDMFNAGLKNIRENGTYQKILDKYLK
;
A
#
# COMPACT_ATOMS: atom_id res chain seq x y z
N MET A 1 -64.94 23.68 -64.99
CA MET A 1 -64.02 22.60 -65.38
C MET A 1 -62.60 23.11 -64.94
N LYS A 2 -62.21 22.86 -63.70
CA LYS A 2 -60.95 23.26 -63.14
C LYS A 2 -60.13 22.02 -62.77
N LYS A 3 -58.96 21.87 -63.39
CA LYS A 3 -58.07 20.78 -63.18
C LYS A 3 -57.28 21.11 -61.87
N ILE A 4 -57.31 20.19 -60.92
CA ILE A 4 -56.54 20.25 -59.66
C ILE A 4 -55.23 19.51 -59.96
N MET A 5 -54.09 20.25 -59.90
CA MET A 5 -52.75 19.68 -59.93
C MET A 5 -52.37 19.29 -58.52
N LEU A 6 -52.09 18.06 -58.35
CA LEU A 6 -51.54 17.49 -57.05
C LEU A 6 -50.01 17.58 -57.09
N THR A 7 -49.42 18.45 -56.29
CA THR A 7 -47.98 18.54 -56.12
C THR A 7 -47.57 17.69 -54.91
N LEU A 8 -46.78 16.66 -55.19
CA LEU A 8 -46.14 15.80 -54.18
C LEU A 8 -44.94 16.55 -53.60
N ALA A 9 -45.03 16.93 -52.34
CA ALA A 9 -43.91 17.48 -51.58
C ALA A 9 -43.22 16.32 -50.84
N SER A 10 -42.01 15.94 -51.33
CA SER A 10 -41.14 15.00 -50.69
C SER A 10 -40.43 15.70 -49.51
N ALA A 11 -40.83 15.39 -48.30
CA ALA A 11 -40.14 15.84 -47.09
C ALA A 11 -38.91 14.95 -46.85
N LEU A 12 -37.73 15.50 -47.13
CA LEU A 12 -36.43 14.92 -46.73
C LEU A 12 -36.26 15.12 -45.22
N MET A 13 -36.46 14.07 -44.42
CA MET A 13 -36.07 14.07 -43.01
C MET A 13 -34.54 13.92 -42.90
N LEU A 14 -33.89 15.04 -42.67
CA LEU A 14 -32.49 15.07 -42.17
C LEU A 14 -32.47 14.54 -40.74
N PHE A 15 -32.05 13.29 -40.57
CA PHE A 15 -31.64 12.76 -39.27
C PHE A 15 -30.35 13.45 -38.87
N SER A 16 -30.45 14.53 -38.10
CA SER A 16 -29.31 15.10 -37.37
C SER A 16 -28.93 14.12 -36.26
N LEU A 17 -27.86 13.34 -36.49
CA LEU A 17 -27.14 12.64 -35.45
C LEU A 17 -26.59 13.67 -34.46
N VAL A 18 -27.36 13.99 -33.43
CA VAL A 18 -26.86 14.69 -32.27
C VAL A 18 -25.93 13.70 -31.55
N SER A 19 -24.64 13.78 -31.87
CA SER A 19 -23.60 13.16 -31.07
C SER A 19 -23.65 13.83 -29.70
N CYS A 20 -24.35 13.22 -28.75
CA CYS A 20 -24.20 13.54 -27.34
C CYS A 20 -22.76 13.21 -26.95
N LYS A 21 -21.83 14.18 -27.11
CA LYS A 21 -20.64 14.22 -26.28
C LYS A 21 -21.14 14.34 -24.84
N GLY A 22 -21.28 13.21 -24.17
CA GLY A 22 -21.51 13.17 -22.75
C GLY A 22 -20.49 14.08 -22.11
N LYS A 23 -20.94 15.12 -21.39
CA LYS A 23 -20.11 15.79 -20.41
C LYS A 23 -19.56 14.67 -19.55
N LYS A 24 -18.21 14.46 -19.57
CA LYS A 24 -17.55 13.71 -18.50
C LYS A 24 -18.02 14.41 -17.23
N ALA A 25 -18.86 13.77 -16.46
CA ALA A 25 -19.14 14.18 -15.10
C ALA A 25 -17.77 14.41 -14.47
N ASP A 26 -17.58 15.51 -13.75
CA ASP A 26 -16.40 15.66 -12.91
C ASP A 26 -16.39 14.45 -11.99
N GLY A 27 -15.55 13.45 -12.33
CA GLY A 27 -15.57 12.15 -11.71
C GLY A 27 -15.23 12.30 -10.22
N LYS A 28 -15.82 11.43 -9.39
CA LYS A 28 -15.50 11.30 -7.96
C LYS A 28 -13.97 11.37 -7.79
N VAL A 29 -13.50 12.18 -6.86
CA VAL A 29 -12.12 12.14 -6.38
C VAL A 29 -12.09 11.15 -5.21
N TRP A 30 -11.35 10.04 -5.38
CA TRP A 30 -11.24 9.02 -4.37
C TRP A 30 -10.21 9.44 -3.31
N VAL A 31 -10.55 9.30 -2.04
CA VAL A 31 -9.61 9.56 -0.94
C VAL A 31 -8.88 8.27 -0.61
N VAL A 32 -7.56 8.28 -0.78
CA VAL A 32 -6.71 7.12 -0.50
C VAL A 32 -5.78 7.46 0.65
N ALA A 33 -5.85 6.69 1.75
CA ALA A 33 -4.96 6.83 2.88
C ALA A 33 -3.64 6.06 2.65
N THR A 34 -2.53 6.58 3.20
CA THR A 34 -1.23 5.92 3.19
C THR A 34 -0.46 6.21 4.48
N ASP A 35 0.63 5.47 4.72
CA ASP A 35 1.53 5.75 5.84
C ASP A 35 2.36 7.03 5.59
N THR A 36 3.07 7.49 6.59
CA THR A 36 3.92 8.69 6.53
C THR A 36 5.37 8.37 6.23
N VAL A 37 5.87 7.24 6.75
CA VAL A 37 7.28 6.85 6.66
C VAL A 37 7.41 5.33 6.57
N PHE A 38 7.39 4.81 5.35
CA PHE A 38 7.54 3.37 5.06
C PHE A 38 8.40 3.17 3.80
N ARG A 39 9.61 3.74 3.82
CA ARG A 39 10.57 3.68 2.72
C ARG A 39 10.97 2.23 2.40
N PRO A 40 11.01 1.80 1.10
CA PRO A 40 10.89 2.61 -0.13
C PRO A 40 9.46 2.74 -0.70
N PHE A 41 8.40 2.35 0.03
CA PHE A 41 7.03 2.33 -0.49
C PHE A 41 6.34 3.70 -0.44
N GLU A 42 6.41 4.40 0.70
CA GLU A 42 5.94 5.78 0.84
C GLU A 42 6.77 6.54 1.87
N TYR A 43 7.27 7.69 1.49
CA TYR A 43 8.10 8.56 2.35
C TYR A 43 8.29 9.94 1.74
N THR A 44 8.71 10.90 2.57
CA THR A 44 9.14 12.21 2.08
C THR A 44 10.64 12.18 1.78
N ASN A 45 11.03 12.53 0.54
CA ASN A 45 12.42 12.56 0.12
C ASN A 45 13.16 13.84 0.57
N GLU A 46 14.45 13.94 0.26
CA GLU A 46 15.28 15.11 0.60
C GLU A 46 14.83 16.43 -0.05
N LYS A 47 14.03 16.36 -1.12
CA LYS A 47 13.42 17.52 -1.79
C LYS A 47 12.06 17.89 -1.21
N ASN A 48 11.66 17.25 -0.12
CA ASN A 48 10.35 17.41 0.51
C ASN A 48 9.18 17.00 -0.39
N GLU A 49 9.39 16.02 -1.28
CA GLU A 49 8.37 15.42 -2.12
C GLU A 49 7.93 14.08 -1.51
N PHE A 50 6.64 13.81 -1.49
CA PHE A 50 6.10 12.51 -1.04
C PHE A 50 6.17 11.51 -2.19
N VAL A 51 6.97 10.49 -2.05
CA VAL A 51 7.36 9.55 -3.11
C VAL A 51 7.42 8.11 -2.59
N GLY A 52 7.50 7.14 -3.50
CA GLY A 52 7.69 5.74 -3.15
C GLY A 52 7.02 4.79 -4.14
N ILE A 53 7.21 3.50 -3.94
CA ILE A 53 6.64 2.45 -4.80
C ILE A 53 5.12 2.52 -4.81
N ASP A 54 4.49 2.66 -3.64
CA ASP A 54 3.03 2.71 -3.49
C ASP A 54 2.46 3.98 -4.14
N VAL A 55 3.16 5.12 -3.95
CA VAL A 55 2.78 6.41 -4.53
C VAL A 55 2.81 6.33 -6.06
N ASP A 56 3.89 5.80 -6.63
CA ASP A 56 4.07 5.71 -8.07
C ASP A 56 3.14 4.63 -8.71
N ILE A 57 2.88 3.50 -8.02
CA ILE A 57 1.91 2.49 -8.47
C ILE A 57 0.50 3.10 -8.51
N LEU A 58 0.07 3.78 -7.45
CA LEU A 58 -1.25 4.41 -7.41
C LEU A 58 -1.40 5.45 -8.53
N ALA A 59 -0.38 6.29 -8.73
CA ALA A 59 -0.38 7.30 -9.80
C ALA A 59 -0.49 6.67 -11.19
N ALA A 60 0.32 5.65 -11.46
CA ALA A 60 0.31 4.95 -12.75
C ALA A 60 -1.01 4.20 -13.01
N VAL A 61 -1.60 3.60 -11.98
CA VAL A 61 -2.91 2.94 -12.05
C VAL A 61 -4.01 3.97 -12.30
N ALA A 62 -4.00 5.08 -11.56
CA ALA A 62 -5.00 6.14 -11.72
C ALA A 62 -4.96 6.78 -13.11
N GLU A 63 -3.76 7.04 -13.65
CA GLU A 63 -3.59 7.52 -15.02
C GLU A 63 -4.11 6.50 -16.04
N ASN A 64 -3.76 5.23 -15.88
CA ASN A 64 -4.19 4.15 -16.79
C ASN A 64 -5.70 3.96 -16.82
N GLN A 65 -6.37 4.07 -15.66
CA GLN A 65 -7.82 3.85 -15.53
C GLN A 65 -8.64 5.15 -15.61
N GLY A 66 -8.00 6.31 -15.59
CA GLY A 66 -8.65 7.61 -15.75
C GLY A 66 -9.46 8.08 -14.54
N PHE A 67 -9.13 7.63 -13.33
CA PHE A 67 -9.75 8.14 -12.11
C PHE A 67 -8.87 9.19 -11.41
N LYS A 68 -9.52 10.05 -10.59
CA LYS A 68 -8.84 11.05 -9.77
C LYS A 68 -8.79 10.58 -8.32
N TYR A 69 -7.73 10.91 -7.62
CA TYR A 69 -7.58 10.59 -6.19
C TYR A 69 -6.93 11.74 -5.43
N ASP A 70 -7.14 11.73 -4.11
CA ASP A 70 -6.45 12.53 -3.11
C ASP A 70 -5.70 11.56 -2.17
N LEU A 71 -4.37 11.57 -2.23
CA LEU A 71 -3.53 10.70 -1.41
C LEU A 71 -3.21 11.40 -0.10
N GLN A 72 -3.72 10.86 1.01
CA GLN A 72 -3.57 11.41 2.35
C GLN A 72 -2.57 10.59 3.18
N SER A 73 -1.41 11.20 3.46
CA SER A 73 -0.37 10.63 4.33
C SER A 73 -0.77 10.85 5.80
N LEU A 74 -1.38 9.82 6.41
CA LEU A 74 -1.97 9.89 7.75
C LEU A 74 -1.17 9.12 8.81
N GLY A 75 -0.27 8.24 8.40
CA GLY A 75 0.31 7.20 9.25
C GLY A 75 -0.54 5.93 9.25
N TRP A 76 0.06 4.80 9.65
CA TRP A 76 -0.57 3.49 9.54
C TRP A 76 -1.89 3.40 10.31
N ASP A 77 -1.87 3.62 11.63
CA ASP A 77 -3.05 3.45 12.48
C ASP A 77 -4.18 4.42 12.11
N ALA A 78 -3.84 5.70 11.86
CA ALA A 78 -4.81 6.70 11.45
C ALA A 78 -5.35 6.44 10.04
N GLY A 79 -4.52 5.96 9.11
CA GLY A 79 -4.93 5.55 7.77
C GLY A 79 -5.93 4.40 7.79
N VAL A 80 -5.63 3.34 8.56
CA VAL A 80 -6.55 2.22 8.77
C VAL A 80 -7.86 2.69 9.37
N ALA A 81 -7.81 3.51 10.42
CA ALA A 81 -9.01 4.04 11.07
C ALA A 81 -9.85 4.90 10.11
N ALA A 82 -9.22 5.75 9.29
CA ALA A 82 -9.90 6.59 8.32
C ALA A 82 -10.69 5.75 7.29
N VAL A 83 -10.12 4.64 6.80
CA VAL A 83 -10.83 3.74 5.87
C VAL A 83 -11.96 2.99 6.58
N GLN A 84 -11.75 2.53 7.82
CA GLN A 84 -12.77 1.83 8.61
C GLN A 84 -14.02 2.68 8.85
N VAL A 85 -13.86 3.97 9.09
CA VAL A 85 -14.99 4.89 9.35
C VAL A 85 -15.48 5.61 8.10
N GLY A 86 -14.93 5.33 6.92
CA GLY A 86 -15.33 5.91 5.64
C GLY A 86 -14.88 7.36 5.42
N GLN A 87 -13.86 7.83 6.14
CA GLN A 87 -13.19 9.11 5.89
C GLN A 87 -12.22 9.01 4.72
N ALA A 88 -11.67 7.83 4.48
CA ALA A 88 -10.96 7.49 3.25
C ALA A 88 -11.67 6.31 2.55
N ASP A 89 -11.56 6.27 1.23
CA ASP A 89 -12.18 5.22 0.40
C ASP A 89 -11.34 3.94 0.36
N ALA A 90 -10.00 4.07 0.47
CA ALA A 90 -9.05 2.97 0.36
C ALA A 90 -7.73 3.25 1.10
N LEU A 91 -6.91 2.20 1.24
CA LEU A 91 -5.56 2.24 1.81
C LEU A 91 -4.54 1.64 0.83
N ILE A 92 -3.41 2.33 0.65
CA ILE A 92 -2.19 1.80 0.04
C ILE A 92 -1.01 2.15 0.96
N ALA A 93 -0.42 1.17 1.62
CA ALA A 93 0.61 1.39 2.64
C ALA A 93 1.38 0.11 2.98
N GLY A 94 1.87 -0.61 1.96
CA GLY A 94 2.51 -1.91 2.18
C GLY A 94 1.62 -2.89 2.95
N ALA A 95 0.32 -2.81 2.77
CA ALA A 95 -0.65 -3.57 3.57
C ALA A 95 -0.65 -5.05 3.20
N THR A 96 -0.01 -5.88 4.01
CA THR A 96 0.06 -7.33 3.80
C THR A 96 -1.34 -7.95 3.73
N ILE A 97 -1.61 -8.70 2.66
CA ILE A 97 -2.81 -9.53 2.52
C ILE A 97 -2.68 -10.71 3.49
N LYS A 98 -3.51 -10.75 4.53
CA LYS A 98 -3.53 -11.82 5.51
C LYS A 98 -4.96 -12.19 5.90
N GLN A 99 -5.17 -13.47 6.25
CA GLN A 99 -6.49 -14.00 6.51
C GLN A 99 -7.23 -13.23 7.63
N SER A 100 -6.53 -12.86 8.70
CA SER A 100 -7.13 -12.10 9.81
C SER A 100 -7.68 -10.73 9.40
N ARG A 101 -7.05 -10.06 8.43
CA ARG A 101 -7.56 -8.79 7.87
C ARG A 101 -8.81 -9.02 7.02
N ILE A 102 -8.81 -10.06 6.17
CA ILE A 102 -9.97 -10.45 5.36
C ILE A 102 -11.16 -10.77 6.26
N GLU A 103 -10.96 -11.56 7.30
CA GLU A 103 -12.00 -11.91 8.29
C GLU A 103 -12.51 -10.68 9.07
N SER A 104 -11.69 -9.66 9.24
CA SER A 104 -12.09 -8.38 9.85
C SER A 104 -12.73 -7.39 8.87
N GLY A 105 -13.03 -7.81 7.64
CA GLY A 105 -13.78 -7.03 6.65
C GLY A 105 -12.93 -6.24 5.64
N TRP A 106 -11.62 -6.47 5.59
CA TRP A 106 -10.79 -5.90 4.53
C TRP A 106 -11.03 -6.63 3.21
N ILE A 107 -11.13 -5.86 2.13
CA ILE A 107 -11.23 -6.37 0.77
C ILE A 107 -10.01 -5.89 0.01
N PHE A 108 -9.19 -6.85 -0.43
CA PHE A 108 -7.90 -6.55 -1.06
C PHE A 108 -7.95 -6.65 -2.58
N SER A 109 -7.09 -5.89 -3.23
CA SER A 109 -6.70 -6.07 -4.62
C SER A 109 -5.90 -7.36 -4.83
N ASP A 110 -5.57 -7.66 -6.08
CA ASP A 110 -4.44 -8.53 -6.39
C ASP A 110 -3.17 -8.01 -5.71
N GLY A 111 -2.32 -8.94 -5.23
CA GLY A 111 -1.07 -8.56 -4.59
C GLY A 111 -0.14 -7.81 -5.55
N TYR A 112 0.43 -6.69 -5.12
CA TYR A 112 1.33 -5.91 -5.97
C TYR A 112 2.82 -6.08 -5.64
N TYR A 113 3.17 -6.51 -4.43
CA TYR A 113 4.56 -6.77 -4.02
C TYR A 113 4.61 -7.88 -2.98
N ASN A 114 5.59 -8.80 -3.05
CA ASN A 114 5.77 -9.82 -2.01
C ASN A 114 6.83 -9.37 -1.01
N ALA A 115 6.49 -9.42 0.29
CA ALA A 115 7.40 -9.11 1.37
C ALA A 115 7.41 -10.20 2.44
N THR A 116 8.56 -10.41 3.06
CA THR A 116 8.72 -11.18 4.30
C THR A 116 8.79 -10.21 5.47
N GLN A 117 8.55 -10.68 6.69
CA GLN A 117 8.86 -9.97 7.93
C GLN A 117 10.15 -10.56 8.50
N THR A 118 11.02 -9.71 9.05
CA THR A 118 12.31 -10.13 9.60
C THR A 118 12.55 -9.52 10.97
N PHE A 119 13.31 -10.24 11.80
CA PHE A 119 13.87 -9.64 13.01
C PHE A 119 15.13 -8.85 12.64
N VAL A 120 15.29 -7.72 13.29
CA VAL A 120 16.36 -6.77 13.05
C VAL A 120 16.99 -6.38 14.38
N VAL A 121 18.31 -6.35 14.43
CA VAL A 121 19.06 -6.09 15.65
C VAL A 121 20.06 -4.96 15.47
N ALA A 122 20.59 -4.40 16.55
CA ALA A 122 21.67 -3.43 16.47
C ALA A 122 22.86 -4.00 15.69
N LYS A 123 23.58 -3.15 14.95
CA LYS A 123 24.66 -3.56 14.04
C LYS A 123 25.74 -4.39 14.72
N ASP A 124 26.06 -4.09 15.98
CA ASP A 124 27.07 -4.74 16.83
C ASP A 124 26.50 -5.87 17.71
N SER A 125 25.20 -6.13 17.65
CA SER A 125 24.54 -7.21 18.40
C SER A 125 25.08 -8.58 18.02
N THR A 126 25.17 -9.47 19.02
CA THR A 126 25.55 -10.90 18.84
C THR A 126 24.35 -11.81 18.61
N ILE A 127 23.12 -11.28 18.63
CA ILE A 127 21.90 -12.05 18.38
C ILE A 127 21.90 -12.54 16.93
N SER A 128 21.75 -13.86 16.75
CA SER A 128 21.78 -14.54 15.46
C SER A 128 20.68 -15.60 15.30
N SER A 129 19.90 -15.84 16.35
CA SER A 129 18.80 -16.83 16.38
C SER A 129 17.65 -16.33 17.23
N TYR A 130 16.50 -16.98 17.10
CA TYR A 130 15.34 -16.70 17.97
C TYR A 130 15.59 -17.08 19.43
N GLU A 131 16.43 -18.08 19.70
CA GLU A 131 16.82 -18.54 21.03
C GLU A 131 17.56 -17.44 21.83
N ASP A 132 18.33 -16.61 21.13
CA ASP A 132 19.07 -15.49 21.71
C ASP A 132 18.16 -14.36 22.25
N LEU A 133 16.89 -14.36 21.84
CA LEU A 133 15.89 -13.39 22.28
C LEU A 133 15.27 -13.74 23.65
N ARG A 134 15.55 -14.92 24.21
CA ARG A 134 14.96 -15.36 25.47
C ARG A 134 15.19 -14.33 26.59
N GLY A 135 14.07 -13.95 27.25
CA GLY A 135 14.06 -12.95 28.31
C GLY A 135 14.24 -11.49 27.86
N LYS A 136 14.45 -11.25 26.57
CA LYS A 136 14.64 -9.92 25.98
C LYS A 136 13.32 -9.32 25.50
N THR A 137 13.36 -8.07 25.06
CA THR A 137 12.24 -7.35 24.46
C THR A 137 12.47 -7.21 22.95
N VAL A 138 11.40 -7.44 22.16
CA VAL A 138 11.32 -7.21 20.72
C VAL A 138 10.33 -6.08 20.46
N ALA A 139 10.75 -5.04 19.78
CA ALA A 139 9.92 -3.91 19.39
C ALA A 139 9.13 -4.23 18.13
N VAL A 140 7.88 -3.83 18.07
CA VAL A 140 6.99 -4.02 16.91
C VAL A 140 6.14 -2.77 16.67
N LYS A 141 5.77 -2.51 15.42
CA LYS A 141 4.79 -1.47 15.09
C LYS A 141 3.38 -2.02 15.23
N ASN A 142 2.48 -1.23 15.83
CA ASN A 142 1.10 -1.60 16.10
C ASN A 142 0.34 -2.05 14.83
N GLY A 143 -0.49 -3.10 14.94
CA GLY A 143 -1.40 -3.56 13.88
C GLY A 143 -0.74 -4.10 12.61
N THR A 144 0.59 -4.32 12.58
CA THR A 144 1.34 -4.77 11.41
C THR A 144 1.48 -6.29 11.31
N ALA A 145 1.96 -6.76 10.15
CA ALA A 145 2.33 -8.17 9.96
C ALA A 145 3.56 -8.55 10.81
N GLY A 146 4.51 -7.61 10.99
CA GLY A 146 5.66 -7.79 11.88
C GLY A 146 5.26 -8.03 13.33
N MET A 147 4.24 -7.29 13.83
CA MET A 147 3.71 -7.54 15.17
C MET A 147 3.09 -8.93 15.29
N ASP A 148 2.32 -9.38 14.30
CA ASP A 148 1.72 -10.72 14.33
C ASP A 148 2.81 -11.79 14.27
N PHE A 149 3.82 -11.63 13.43
CA PHE A 149 4.93 -12.58 13.34
C PHE A 149 5.70 -12.67 14.64
N ALA A 150 6.07 -11.55 15.26
CA ALA A 150 6.71 -11.55 16.57
C ALA A 150 5.83 -12.22 17.65
N ASN A 151 4.54 -11.88 17.69
CA ASN A 151 3.59 -12.49 18.65
C ASN A 151 3.43 -13.99 18.45
N SER A 152 3.53 -14.52 17.24
CA SER A 152 3.45 -15.98 16.97
C SER A 152 4.64 -16.75 17.54
N LEU A 153 5.78 -16.07 17.76
CA LEU A 153 7.04 -16.68 18.20
C LEU A 153 7.37 -16.43 19.68
N LYS A 154 6.81 -15.37 20.30
CA LYS A 154 7.20 -14.90 21.63
C LYS A 154 7.12 -15.97 22.72
N ASP A 155 6.08 -16.78 22.73
CA ASP A 155 5.88 -17.80 23.77
C ASP A 155 6.85 -18.97 23.59
N LYS A 156 7.10 -19.36 22.32
CA LYS A 156 8.04 -20.44 21.99
C LYS A 156 9.47 -20.07 22.39
N TYR A 157 9.90 -18.86 22.11
CA TYR A 157 11.29 -18.41 22.33
C TYR A 157 11.47 -17.61 23.61
N GLY A 158 10.39 -17.25 24.31
CA GLY A 158 10.41 -16.65 25.64
C GLY A 158 10.86 -15.19 25.65
N PHE A 159 10.49 -14.39 24.64
CA PHE A 159 10.75 -12.95 24.63
C PHE A 159 9.46 -12.14 24.90
N LYS A 160 9.63 -10.85 25.21
CA LYS A 160 8.51 -9.91 25.39
C LYS A 160 8.35 -9.02 24.14
N VAL A 161 7.16 -8.50 23.93
CA VAL A 161 6.88 -7.57 22.83
C VAL A 161 6.60 -6.19 23.41
N ALA A 162 7.26 -5.16 22.84
CA ALA A 162 6.98 -3.75 23.08
C ALA A 162 6.38 -3.14 21.80
N VAL A 163 5.24 -2.43 21.93
CA VAL A 163 4.48 -1.90 20.79
C VAL A 163 4.75 -0.42 20.62
N PHE A 164 5.00 0.01 19.38
CA PHE A 164 5.25 1.37 18.95
C PHE A 164 4.21 1.81 17.91
N GLU A 165 3.97 3.10 17.80
CA GLU A 165 3.03 3.66 16.82
C GLU A 165 3.67 3.82 15.43
N ASP A 166 4.98 4.11 15.38
CA ASP A 166 5.72 4.34 14.14
C ASP A 166 7.04 3.58 14.08
N SER A 167 7.50 3.30 12.86
CA SER A 167 8.74 2.56 12.61
C SER A 167 10.00 3.33 13.04
N PRO A 168 10.17 4.64 12.80
CA PRO A 168 11.36 5.37 13.25
C PRO A 168 11.61 5.30 14.76
N THR A 169 10.58 5.46 15.58
CA THR A 169 10.70 5.35 17.05
C THR A 169 11.06 3.92 17.46
N MET A 170 10.45 2.92 16.82
CA MET A 170 10.78 1.50 17.03
C MET A 170 12.25 1.21 16.70
N TYR A 171 12.80 1.74 15.59
CA TYR A 171 14.21 1.53 15.23
C TYR A 171 15.15 2.19 16.22
N GLN A 172 14.85 3.41 16.67
CA GLN A 172 15.65 4.11 17.66
C GLN A 172 15.70 3.36 18.99
N ASP A 173 14.61 2.72 19.40
CA ASP A 173 14.56 1.92 20.63
C ASP A 173 15.56 0.76 20.60
N VAL A 174 15.70 0.10 19.43
CA VAL A 174 16.70 -0.97 19.22
C VAL A 174 18.12 -0.41 19.15
N ILE A 175 18.34 0.71 18.45
CA ILE A 175 19.65 1.35 18.32
C ILE A 175 20.18 1.81 19.70
N LEU A 176 19.30 2.29 20.57
CA LEU A 176 19.61 2.70 21.93
C LEU A 176 19.76 1.51 22.91
N GLY A 177 19.45 0.29 22.49
CA GLY A 177 19.58 -0.92 23.29
C GLY A 177 18.45 -1.15 24.32
N ASN A 178 17.33 -0.40 24.25
CA ASN A 178 16.17 -0.62 25.10
C ASN A 178 15.45 -1.92 24.70
N SER A 179 15.21 -2.12 23.40
CA SER A 179 14.80 -3.41 22.84
C SER A 179 16.00 -4.12 22.20
N ALA A 180 16.03 -5.45 22.29
CA ALA A 180 17.11 -6.27 21.74
C ALA A 180 17.01 -6.46 20.22
N ALA A 181 15.78 -6.38 19.69
CA ALA A 181 15.46 -6.49 18.28
C ALA A 181 14.17 -5.72 17.98
N CYS A 182 13.91 -5.43 16.71
CA CYS A 182 12.57 -5.14 16.23
C CYS A 182 12.14 -6.16 15.16
N CYS A 183 10.84 -6.23 14.87
CA CYS A 183 10.31 -7.01 13.76
C CYS A 183 9.64 -6.07 12.77
N GLU A 184 10.10 -6.11 11.51
CA GLU A 184 9.66 -5.22 10.45
C GLU A 184 9.65 -5.96 9.10
N ASP A 185 9.07 -5.39 8.07
CA ASP A 185 9.10 -5.94 6.73
C ASP A 185 10.52 -5.87 6.14
N THR A 186 10.98 -6.99 5.59
CA THR A 186 12.36 -7.14 5.09
C THR A 186 12.75 -6.08 4.05
N PRO A 187 11.92 -5.74 3.03
CA PRO A 187 12.30 -4.72 2.04
C PRO A 187 12.47 -3.32 2.67
N ILE A 188 11.72 -3.02 3.72
CA ILE A 188 11.81 -1.76 4.46
C ILE A 188 13.16 -1.67 5.17
N MET A 189 13.52 -2.73 5.89
CA MET A 189 14.78 -2.74 6.63
C MET A 189 15.99 -2.80 5.73
N ALA A 190 15.94 -3.59 4.65
CA ALA A 190 17.03 -3.65 3.67
C ALA A 190 17.33 -2.26 3.08
N ASP A 191 16.29 -1.50 2.70
CA ASP A 191 16.45 -0.14 2.20
C ASP A 191 16.96 0.84 3.27
N ASN A 192 16.37 0.85 4.46
CA ASN A 192 16.77 1.75 5.53
C ASN A 192 18.21 1.50 6.03
N ILE A 193 18.67 0.26 6.05
CA ILE A 193 20.05 -0.08 6.36
C ILE A 193 21.00 0.36 5.25
N LYS A 194 20.65 0.05 3.97
CA LYS A 194 21.49 0.35 2.81
C LYS A 194 21.59 1.84 2.51
N THR A 195 20.47 2.54 2.49
CA THR A 195 20.37 3.93 2.03
C THR A 195 20.23 4.91 3.17
N GLY A 196 19.51 4.57 4.23
CA GLY A 196 19.30 5.40 5.42
C GLY A 196 20.44 5.33 6.44
N GLY A 197 21.37 4.39 6.28
CA GLY A 197 22.54 4.24 7.15
C GLY A 197 22.19 3.88 8.59
N LEU A 198 21.05 3.25 8.85
CA LEU A 198 20.68 2.82 10.20
C LEU A 198 21.70 1.85 10.76
N ALA A 199 22.08 2.04 12.02
CA ALA A 199 23.03 1.18 12.75
C ALA A 199 22.36 -0.15 13.17
N LEU A 200 21.70 -0.81 12.21
CA LEU A 200 20.98 -2.06 12.36
C LEU A 200 21.50 -3.11 11.38
N LYS A 201 21.16 -4.37 11.61
CA LYS A 201 21.39 -5.50 10.68
C LYS A 201 20.27 -6.52 10.77
N ILE A 202 20.08 -7.26 9.68
CA ILE A 202 19.16 -8.39 9.57
C ILE A 202 19.97 -9.66 9.83
N PRO A 203 19.71 -10.43 10.91
CA PRO A 203 20.29 -11.75 11.10
C PRO A 203 19.72 -12.74 10.08
N GLU A 204 20.55 -13.65 9.57
CA GLU A 204 20.12 -14.67 8.62
C GLU A 204 19.17 -15.68 9.28
N GLY A 205 18.14 -16.12 8.55
CA GLY A 205 17.22 -17.17 8.98
C GLY A 205 16.15 -16.74 10.01
N MET A 206 16.02 -15.43 10.29
CA MET A 206 15.01 -14.89 11.20
C MET A 206 13.88 -14.18 10.44
N GLU A 207 13.39 -14.79 9.36
CA GLU A 207 12.35 -14.26 8.48
C GLU A 207 11.09 -15.12 8.47
N SER A 208 9.96 -14.51 8.16
CA SER A 208 8.68 -15.18 7.91
C SER A 208 8.62 -15.73 6.49
N GLU A 209 7.59 -16.55 6.21
CA GLU A 209 7.16 -16.80 4.84
C GLU A 209 6.63 -15.49 4.23
N GLY A 210 6.92 -15.29 2.92
CA GLY A 210 6.49 -14.09 2.21
C GLY A 210 4.98 -14.04 2.01
N ALA A 211 4.43 -12.82 2.06
CA ALA A 211 3.03 -12.54 1.73
C ALA A 211 2.93 -11.27 0.88
N PRO A 212 1.91 -11.17 -0.02
CA PRO A 212 1.78 -10.00 -0.87
C PRO A 212 1.23 -8.79 -0.11
N TYR A 213 1.66 -7.59 -0.53
CA TYR A 213 0.97 -6.34 -0.24
C TYR A 213 -0.20 -6.15 -1.19
N GLY A 214 -1.29 -5.58 -0.71
CA GLY A 214 -2.48 -5.24 -1.49
C GLY A 214 -2.99 -3.83 -1.22
N PHE A 215 -3.60 -3.24 -2.24
CA PHE A 215 -4.47 -2.09 -2.07
C PHE A 215 -5.77 -2.57 -1.40
N ALA A 216 -6.29 -1.85 -0.42
CA ALA A 216 -7.40 -2.32 0.37
C ALA A 216 -8.55 -1.33 0.45
N ILE A 217 -9.77 -1.83 0.38
CA ILE A 217 -10.99 -1.13 0.78
C ILE A 217 -11.60 -1.85 1.99
N MET A 218 -12.43 -1.15 2.77
CA MET A 218 -13.18 -1.75 3.89
C MET A 218 -14.69 -1.52 3.76
N ASN A 219 -15.10 -0.73 2.76
CA ASN A 219 -16.49 -0.53 2.39
C ASN A 219 -16.75 -1.16 1.02
N PRO A 220 -17.63 -2.19 0.90
CA PRO A 220 -17.97 -2.80 -0.38
C PRO A 220 -18.53 -1.81 -1.42
N ALA A 221 -19.05 -0.66 -1.01
CA ALA A 221 -19.49 0.39 -1.93
C ALA A 221 -18.34 0.99 -2.77
N ASN A 222 -17.08 0.80 -2.37
CA ASN A 222 -15.89 1.23 -3.08
C ASN A 222 -15.32 0.14 -4.03
N GLN A 223 -16.08 -0.92 -4.31
CA GLN A 223 -15.64 -2.03 -5.18
C GLN A 223 -15.19 -1.54 -6.55
N GLU A 224 -15.85 -0.52 -7.12
CA GLU A 224 -15.45 0.09 -8.39
C GLU A 224 -13.99 0.57 -8.37
N LEU A 225 -13.55 1.21 -7.28
CA LEU A 225 -12.17 1.65 -7.12
C LEU A 225 -11.19 0.47 -7.09
N LEU A 226 -11.55 -0.60 -6.37
CA LEU A 226 -10.75 -1.82 -6.29
C LEU A 226 -10.63 -2.51 -7.65
N ASP A 227 -11.71 -2.58 -8.40
CA ASP A 227 -11.74 -3.16 -9.75
C ASP A 227 -10.87 -2.35 -10.73
N MET A 228 -10.95 -1.01 -10.66
CA MET A 228 -10.07 -0.12 -11.42
C MET A 228 -8.59 -0.30 -11.01
N PHE A 229 -8.32 -0.45 -9.71
CA PHE A 229 -6.95 -0.70 -9.26
C PHE A 229 -6.41 -2.01 -9.83
N ASN A 230 -7.15 -3.11 -9.76
CA ASN A 230 -6.73 -4.40 -10.31
C ASN A 230 -6.52 -4.35 -11.83
N ALA A 231 -7.44 -3.74 -12.57
CA ALA A 231 -7.30 -3.58 -14.02
C ALA A 231 -6.07 -2.74 -14.39
N GLY A 232 -5.85 -1.63 -13.70
CA GLY A 232 -4.70 -0.77 -13.89
C GLY A 232 -3.39 -1.46 -13.51
N LEU A 233 -3.34 -2.17 -12.39
CA LEU A 233 -2.17 -2.93 -11.96
C LEU A 233 -1.76 -3.98 -13.00
N LYS A 234 -2.73 -4.70 -13.56
CA LYS A 234 -2.49 -5.64 -14.65
C LYS A 234 -1.87 -4.93 -15.85
N ASN A 235 -2.47 -3.81 -16.30
CA ASN A 235 -2.02 -3.07 -17.48
C ASN A 235 -0.61 -2.50 -17.31
N ILE A 236 -0.27 -1.92 -16.13
CA ILE A 236 1.06 -1.38 -15.88
C ILE A 236 2.13 -2.47 -15.74
N ARG A 237 1.76 -3.69 -15.36
CA ARG A 237 2.63 -4.87 -15.41
C ARG A 237 2.91 -5.29 -16.85
N GLU A 238 1.89 -5.40 -17.68
CA GLU A 238 2.00 -5.84 -19.07
C GLU A 238 2.81 -4.85 -19.93
N ASN A 239 2.68 -3.53 -19.69
CA ASN A 239 3.40 -2.50 -20.45
C ASN A 239 4.78 -2.15 -19.89
N GLY A 240 5.22 -2.80 -18.79
CA GLY A 240 6.53 -2.62 -18.18
C GLY A 240 6.66 -1.38 -17.27
N THR A 241 5.60 -0.59 -17.06
CA THR A 241 5.62 0.56 -16.15
C THR A 241 5.86 0.12 -14.71
N TYR A 242 5.22 -0.96 -14.27
CA TYR A 242 5.43 -1.54 -12.95
C TYR A 242 6.90 -1.86 -12.68
N GLN A 243 7.58 -2.51 -13.62
CA GLN A 243 9.00 -2.85 -13.45
C GLN A 243 9.88 -1.60 -13.36
N LYS A 244 9.59 -0.56 -14.15
CA LYS A 244 10.32 0.72 -14.06
C LYS A 244 10.15 1.40 -12.69
N ILE A 245 8.95 1.30 -12.10
CA ILE A 245 8.71 1.80 -10.73
C ILE A 245 9.58 1.03 -9.73
N LEU A 246 9.59 -0.29 -9.76
CA LEU A 246 10.42 -1.09 -8.86
C LEU A 246 11.91 -0.76 -9.05
N ASP A 247 12.38 -0.68 -10.29
CA ASP A 247 13.77 -0.38 -10.62
C ASP A 247 14.22 0.99 -10.11
N LYS A 248 13.33 1.96 -10.07
CA LYS A 248 13.60 3.33 -9.57
C LYS A 248 13.94 3.33 -8.07
N TYR A 249 13.34 2.44 -7.28
CA TYR A 249 13.47 2.46 -5.83
C TYR A 249 14.32 1.32 -5.25
N LEU A 250 14.48 0.21 -5.98
CA LEU A 250 15.13 -1.00 -5.45
C LEU A 250 16.53 -1.27 -6.04
N LYS A 251 16.93 -0.58 -7.11
CA LYS A 251 18.27 -0.65 -7.71
C LYS A 251 19.14 0.50 -7.29
#